data_02fd39d66bf44a2db8c4a26b993cd18e
#
_entry.id   02fd39d66bf44a2db8c4a26b993cd18e
#
_cell.length_a   1.000
_cell.length_b   1.000
_cell.length_c   1.000
_cell.angle_alpha   90.00
_cell.angle_beta   90.00
_cell.angle_gamma   90.00
#
_symmetry.space_group_name_H-M   'P 1'
#
loop_
_entity.id
_entity.type
_entity.pdbx_description
1 polymer ?
#
loop_
_entity_poly.entity_id
_entity_poly.type
_entity_poly.pdbx_seq_one_letter_code
_entity_poly.pdbx_strand_id
1 'polypeptide(L)'
;MKIMINALSARRGGGQTYIQHLLEHFPENSMDEVVILAPQALKLSSKSFNIRRLNAPEVIIENPFFRALWELFYLPKLLKKNGSDILFCPGGSVSGNIPKNCKVVVTFQNMLPFDLVQRKKYPFGYMRFRNW
;
A
#
# COMPACT_ATOMS: atom_id res chain seq x y z
N MET A 1 -7.99 12.90 -11.96
CA MET A 1 -7.93 11.46 -11.66
C MET A 1 -7.81 11.28 -10.15
N LYS A 2 -8.44 10.24 -9.59
CA LYS A 2 -8.39 9.96 -8.14
C LYS A 2 -7.57 8.71 -7.88
N ILE A 3 -6.45 8.89 -7.18
CA ILE A 3 -5.49 7.82 -6.91
C ILE A 3 -5.53 7.48 -5.43
N MET A 4 -5.72 6.21 -5.11
CA MET A 4 -5.55 5.71 -3.74
C MET A 4 -4.25 4.92 -3.63
N ILE A 5 -3.40 5.28 -2.67
CA ILE A 5 -2.15 4.59 -2.38
C ILE A 5 -2.35 3.75 -1.11
N ASN A 6 -2.23 2.43 -1.23
CA ASN A 6 -2.24 1.53 -0.09
C ASN A 6 -0.81 1.32 0.44
N ALA A 7 -0.39 2.15 1.38
CA ALA A 7 0.92 2.09 2.00
C ALA A 7 0.91 1.42 3.40
N LEU A 8 -0.11 0.63 3.73
CA LEU A 8 -0.22 -0.03 5.04
C LEU A 8 0.92 -1.02 5.32
N SER A 9 1.53 -1.57 4.28
CA SER A 9 2.70 -2.45 4.39
C SER A 9 4.01 -1.69 4.64
N ALA A 10 4.06 -0.38 4.39
CA ALA A 10 5.25 0.45 4.53
C ALA A 10 5.49 0.85 6.00
N ARG A 11 5.72 -0.15 6.87
CA ARG A 11 5.91 0.07 8.30
C ARG A 11 7.32 0.49 8.69
N ARG A 12 8.33 0.02 8.00
CA ARG A 12 9.77 0.25 8.30
C ARG A 12 10.62 0.16 7.03
N GLY A 13 11.78 0.84 7.06
CA GLY A 13 12.82 0.70 6.06
C GLY A 13 12.45 1.21 4.67
N GLY A 14 12.89 0.50 3.64
CA GLY A 14 12.79 0.94 2.24
C GLY A 14 11.38 1.28 1.75
N GLY A 15 10.35 0.62 2.28
CA GLY A 15 8.96 0.94 1.94
C GLY A 15 8.55 2.35 2.37
N GLN A 16 8.97 2.80 3.54
CA GLN A 16 8.71 4.17 4.02
C GLN A 16 9.47 5.18 3.16
N THR A 17 10.75 4.95 2.92
CA THR A 17 11.59 5.81 2.09
C THR A 17 11.02 5.94 0.68
N TYR A 18 10.58 4.81 0.09
CA TYR A 18 9.95 4.82 -1.23
C TYR A 18 8.70 5.72 -1.27
N ILE A 19 7.79 5.57 -0.30
CA ILE A 19 6.57 6.40 -0.23
C ILE A 19 6.90 7.87 0.00
N GLN A 20 7.85 8.18 0.88
CA GLN A 20 8.28 9.55 1.13
C GLN A 20 8.81 10.21 -0.15
N HIS A 21 9.73 9.55 -0.86
CA HIS A 21 10.24 10.07 -2.13
C HIS A 21 9.17 10.19 -3.22
N LEU A 22 8.26 9.21 -3.30
CA LEU A 22 7.14 9.29 -4.23
C LEU A 22 6.30 10.55 -4.01
N LEU A 23 6.00 10.87 -2.75
CA LEU A 23 5.17 12.02 -2.40
C LEU A 23 5.93 13.35 -2.52
N GLU A 24 7.23 13.37 -2.20
CA GLU A 24 8.09 14.54 -2.38
C GLU A 24 8.22 14.97 -3.84
N HIS A 25 8.21 13.99 -4.74
CA HIS A 25 8.33 14.22 -6.19
C HIS A 25 6.98 14.23 -6.91
N PHE A 26 5.88 14.16 -6.16
CA PHE A 26 4.57 14.27 -6.77
C PHE A 26 4.36 15.68 -7.31
N PRO A 27 3.89 15.84 -8.57
CA PRO A 27 3.76 17.16 -9.19
C PRO A 27 2.89 18.11 -8.38
N GLU A 28 3.42 19.26 -8.02
CA GLU A 28 2.70 20.26 -7.19
C GLU A 28 1.44 20.80 -7.90
N ASN A 29 1.49 20.88 -9.22
CA ASN A 29 0.40 21.39 -10.05
C ASN A 29 -0.50 20.27 -10.63
N SER A 30 -0.41 19.06 -10.10
CA SER A 30 -1.27 17.98 -10.56
C SER A 30 -2.71 18.27 -10.15
N MET A 31 -3.64 18.12 -11.10
CA MET A 31 -5.08 18.12 -10.81
C MET A 31 -5.57 16.81 -10.22
N ASP A 32 -4.68 15.85 -10.02
CA ASP A 32 -4.98 14.55 -9.47
C ASP A 32 -5.16 14.63 -7.95
N GLU A 33 -6.20 13.99 -7.45
CA GLU A 33 -6.42 13.82 -6.02
C GLU A 33 -5.75 12.53 -5.56
N VAL A 34 -4.89 12.61 -4.55
CA VAL A 34 -4.23 11.45 -3.96
C VAL A 34 -4.74 11.21 -2.55
N VAL A 35 -5.22 10.01 -2.31
CA VAL A 35 -5.58 9.55 -0.97
C VAL A 35 -4.59 8.46 -0.57
N ILE A 36 -3.88 8.66 0.52
CA ILE A 36 -2.91 7.67 1.02
C ILE A 36 -3.40 7.02 2.32
N LEU A 37 -3.46 5.69 2.29
CA LEU A 37 -3.62 4.84 3.48
C LEU A 37 -2.24 4.54 4.04
N ALA A 38 -1.90 5.10 5.19
CA ALA A 38 -0.57 4.96 5.76
C ALA A 38 -0.61 4.75 7.28
N PRO A 39 0.39 4.03 7.86
CA PRO A 39 0.58 3.96 9.30
C PRO A 39 0.81 5.36 9.89
N GLN A 40 0.34 5.60 11.11
CA GLN A 40 0.54 6.90 11.78
C GLN A 40 2.03 7.25 11.94
N ALA A 41 2.87 6.25 12.17
CA ALA A 41 4.31 6.41 12.29
C ALA A 41 5.01 6.90 11.01
N LEU A 42 4.36 6.77 9.85
CA LEU A 42 4.92 7.27 8.59
C LEU A 42 4.75 8.79 8.53
N LYS A 43 5.87 9.50 8.62
CA LYS A 43 5.91 10.95 8.41
C LYS A 43 5.74 11.21 6.91
N LEU A 44 4.65 11.87 6.55
CA LEU A 44 4.41 12.30 5.18
C LEU A 44 4.79 13.77 5.06
N SER A 45 5.86 14.04 4.35
CA SER A 45 6.20 15.39 3.89
C SER A 45 5.70 15.50 2.46
N SER A 46 4.66 16.28 2.24
CA SER A 46 4.17 16.58 0.91
C SER A 46 3.94 18.08 0.79
N LYS A 47 4.44 18.65 -0.29
CA LYS A 47 4.19 20.05 -0.66
C LYS A 47 2.87 20.19 -1.45
N SER A 48 2.30 19.08 -1.92
CA SER A 48 1.08 19.09 -2.70
C SER A 48 -0.16 19.15 -1.81
N PHE A 49 -1.03 20.11 -2.06
CA PHE A 49 -2.31 20.29 -1.35
C PHE A 49 -3.35 19.22 -1.67
N ASN A 50 -3.15 18.47 -2.74
CA ASN A 50 -4.10 17.45 -3.21
C ASN A 50 -3.88 16.06 -2.61
N ILE A 51 -3.00 15.95 -1.61
CA ILE A 51 -2.70 14.69 -0.94
C ILE A 51 -3.42 14.64 0.41
N ARG A 52 -4.35 13.72 0.54
CA ARG A 52 -5.10 13.47 1.77
C ARG A 52 -4.68 12.15 2.39
N ARG A 53 -4.34 12.19 3.67
CA ARG A 53 -4.03 10.99 4.45
C ARG A 53 -5.28 10.41 5.09
N LEU A 54 -5.41 9.08 5.02
CA LEU A 54 -6.32 8.28 5.82
C LEU A 54 -5.50 7.40 6.77
N ASN A 55 -5.84 7.44 8.04
CA ASN A 55 -5.20 6.61 9.06
C ASN A 55 -5.94 5.28 9.17
N ALA A 56 -5.19 4.19 9.30
CA ALA A 56 -5.73 2.89 9.66
C ALA A 56 -5.45 2.63 11.15
N PRO A 57 -6.32 1.85 11.84
CA PRO A 57 -6.08 1.44 13.21
C PRO A 57 -4.74 0.70 13.38
N GLU A 58 -4.00 0.96 14.46
CA GLU A 58 -2.68 0.35 14.69
C GLU A 58 -2.71 -1.17 14.72
N VAL A 59 -3.77 -1.76 15.28
CA VAL A 59 -3.95 -3.22 15.30
C VAL A 59 -3.88 -3.85 13.92
N ILE A 60 -4.39 -3.17 12.91
CA ILE A 60 -4.35 -3.61 11.51
C ILE A 60 -2.95 -3.49 10.93
N ILE A 61 -2.22 -2.46 11.37
CA ILE A 61 -0.87 -2.19 10.90
C ILE A 61 0.10 -3.23 11.44
N GLU A 62 -0.04 -3.62 12.70
CA GLU A 62 0.87 -4.54 13.37
C GLU A 62 0.66 -6.00 12.97
N ASN A 63 -0.58 -6.42 12.75
CA ASN A 63 -0.90 -7.80 12.44
C ASN A 63 -1.27 -7.99 10.98
N PRO A 64 -0.44 -8.73 10.20
CA PRO A 64 -0.70 -8.98 8.78
C PRO A 64 -2.03 -9.67 8.48
N PHE A 65 -2.49 -10.53 9.38
CA PHE A 65 -3.76 -11.25 9.23
C PHE A 65 -4.96 -10.29 9.36
N PHE A 66 -4.99 -9.47 10.41
CA PHE A 66 -6.03 -8.45 10.57
C PHE A 66 -6.00 -7.41 9.47
N ARG A 67 -4.81 -7.06 8.98
CA ARG A 67 -4.65 -6.19 7.81
C ARG A 67 -5.29 -6.80 6.56
N ALA A 68 -5.01 -8.07 6.27
CA ALA A 68 -5.59 -8.75 5.11
C ALA A 68 -7.13 -8.81 5.19
N LEU A 69 -7.69 -9.10 6.36
CA LEU A 69 -9.15 -9.07 6.57
C LEU A 69 -9.72 -7.66 6.40
N TRP A 70 -9.05 -6.66 6.94
CA TRP A 70 -9.47 -5.27 6.80
C TRP A 70 -9.43 -4.81 5.34
N GLU A 71 -8.35 -5.09 4.64
CA GLU A 71 -8.22 -4.81 3.21
C GLU A 71 -9.33 -5.52 2.41
N LEU A 72 -9.63 -6.77 2.72
CA LEU A 72 -10.66 -7.55 2.05
C LEU A 72 -12.05 -6.90 2.13
N PHE A 73 -12.42 -6.36 3.29
CA PHE A 73 -13.77 -5.85 3.54
C PHE A 73 -13.89 -4.34 3.45
N TYR A 74 -12.89 -3.59 3.88
CA TYR A 74 -12.95 -2.14 3.98
C TYR A 74 -12.33 -1.41 2.79
N LEU A 75 -11.26 -1.94 2.22
CA LEU A 75 -10.60 -1.30 1.08
C LEU A 75 -11.55 -1.11 -0.11
N PRO A 76 -12.38 -2.10 -0.52
CA PRO A 76 -13.34 -1.91 -1.60
C PRO A 76 -14.37 -0.81 -1.30
N LYS A 77 -14.81 -0.71 -0.06
CA LYS A 77 -15.76 0.34 0.39
C LYS A 77 -15.12 1.73 0.31
N LEU A 78 -13.85 1.84 0.75
CA LEU A 78 -13.10 3.09 0.67
C LEU A 78 -12.88 3.53 -0.78
N LEU A 79 -12.52 2.61 -1.67
CA LEU A 79 -12.34 2.89 -3.09
C LEU A 79 -13.62 3.43 -3.72
N LYS A 80 -14.76 2.80 -3.42
CA LYS A 80 -16.09 3.26 -3.90
C LYS A 80 -16.44 4.62 -3.32
N LYS A 81 -16.28 4.80 -2.00
CA LYS A 81 -16.60 6.06 -1.30
C LYS A 81 -15.79 7.24 -1.83
N ASN A 82 -14.51 7.03 -2.14
CA ASN A 82 -13.64 8.07 -2.68
C ASN A 82 -13.75 8.22 -4.20
N GLY A 83 -14.43 7.30 -4.90
CA GLY A 83 -14.48 7.28 -6.36
C GLY A 83 -13.10 7.12 -6.99
N SER A 84 -12.27 6.24 -6.42
CA SER A 84 -10.89 6.06 -6.85
C SER A 84 -10.82 5.38 -8.22
N ASP A 85 -10.09 5.99 -9.15
CA ASP A 85 -9.84 5.47 -10.49
C ASP A 85 -8.68 4.48 -10.50
N ILE A 86 -7.69 4.72 -9.63
CA ILE A 86 -6.48 3.89 -9.50
C ILE A 86 -6.25 3.53 -8.03
N LEU A 87 -5.94 2.26 -7.79
CA LEU A 87 -5.38 1.75 -6.54
C LEU A 87 -3.90 1.40 -6.78
N PHE A 88 -3.00 2.10 -6.12
CA PHE A 88 -1.57 1.82 -6.16
C PHE A 88 -1.12 1.10 -4.89
N CYS A 89 -0.49 -0.07 -5.05
CA CYS A 89 -0.02 -0.92 -3.96
C CYS A 89 1.49 -1.17 -4.07
N PRO A 90 2.32 -0.35 -3.42
CA PRO A 90 3.77 -0.50 -3.47
C PRO A 90 4.30 -1.70 -2.67
N GLY A 91 3.46 -2.36 -1.91
CA GLY A 91 3.82 -3.53 -1.10
C GLY A 91 3.66 -4.88 -1.79
N GLY A 92 3.27 -4.89 -3.07
CA GLY A 92 3.21 -6.11 -3.88
C GLY A 92 1.99 -7.01 -3.64
N SER A 93 1.07 -6.63 -2.75
CA SER A 93 -0.14 -7.42 -2.49
C SER A 93 -1.40 -6.57 -2.50
N VAL A 94 -2.45 -7.13 -3.03
CA VAL A 94 -3.79 -6.57 -3.00
C VAL A 94 -4.74 -7.65 -2.52
N SER A 95 -5.46 -7.34 -1.46
CA SER A 95 -6.52 -8.20 -0.92
C SER A 95 -7.86 -7.53 -1.14
N GLY A 96 -8.84 -8.30 -1.60
CA GLY A 96 -10.21 -7.84 -1.70
C GLY A 96 -10.77 -7.74 -3.11
N ASN A 97 -12.07 -7.52 -3.16
CA ASN A 97 -12.82 -7.39 -4.40
C ASN A 97 -12.80 -5.92 -4.87
N ILE A 98 -11.82 -5.59 -5.70
CA ILE A 98 -11.65 -4.24 -6.21
C ILE A 98 -12.79 -3.87 -7.18
N PRO A 99 -13.35 -2.66 -7.09
CA PRO A 99 -14.37 -2.19 -8.03
C PRO A 99 -13.88 -2.26 -9.48
N LYS A 100 -14.74 -2.68 -10.40
CA LYS A 100 -14.40 -2.88 -11.83
C LYS A 100 -13.89 -1.60 -12.52
N ASN A 101 -14.31 -0.44 -12.05
CA ASN A 101 -13.90 0.86 -12.56
C ASN A 101 -12.56 1.36 -11.96
N CYS A 102 -11.98 0.65 -10.99
CA CYS A 102 -10.72 1.01 -10.35
C CYS A 102 -9.59 0.12 -10.89
N LYS A 103 -8.59 0.72 -11.53
CA LYS A 103 -7.40 0.02 -12.02
C LYS A 103 -6.42 -0.22 -10.89
N VAL A 104 -5.80 -1.40 -10.86
CA VAL A 104 -4.82 -1.76 -9.82
C VAL A 104 -3.42 -1.72 -10.40
N VAL A 105 -2.54 -0.98 -9.74
CA VAL A 105 -1.11 -0.93 -10.04
C VAL A 105 -0.33 -1.45 -8.84
N VAL A 106 0.49 -2.45 -9.06
CA VAL A 106 1.28 -3.11 -8.02
C VAL A 106 2.75 -3.03 -8.37
N THR A 107 3.59 -2.67 -7.40
CA THR A 107 5.05 -2.74 -7.55
C THR A 107 5.62 -3.76 -6.57
N PHE A 108 6.54 -4.58 -7.05
CA PHE A 108 7.25 -5.55 -6.24
C PHE A 108 8.62 -4.99 -5.87
N GLN A 109 8.81 -4.65 -4.61
CA GLN A 109 10.11 -4.22 -4.08
C GLN A 109 10.99 -5.39 -3.65
N ASN A 110 10.39 -6.56 -3.47
CA ASN A 110 11.08 -7.78 -3.07
C ASN A 110 10.80 -8.90 -4.06
N MET A 111 11.83 -9.33 -4.76
CA MET A 111 11.76 -10.42 -5.75
C MET A 111 11.89 -11.84 -5.14
N LEU A 112 12.18 -11.93 -3.84
CA LEU A 112 12.33 -13.23 -3.14
C LEU A 112 11.17 -14.21 -3.33
N PRO A 113 9.88 -13.77 -3.36
CA PRO A 113 8.77 -14.69 -3.62
C PRO A 113 8.85 -15.38 -4.98
N PHE A 114 9.50 -14.75 -5.96
CA PHE A 114 9.63 -15.23 -7.33
C PHE A 114 10.94 -15.98 -7.59
N ASP A 115 11.93 -15.83 -6.70
CA ASP A 115 13.20 -16.56 -6.78
C ASP A 115 13.09 -17.90 -6.03
N LEU A 116 12.83 -18.96 -6.79
CA LEU A 116 12.68 -20.33 -6.24
C LEU A 116 13.96 -20.84 -5.55
N VAL A 117 15.13 -20.42 -6.00
CA VAL A 117 16.42 -20.84 -5.44
C VAL A 117 16.62 -20.20 -4.07
N GLN A 118 16.43 -18.91 -3.97
CA GLN A 118 16.56 -18.18 -2.71
C GLN A 118 15.47 -18.59 -1.71
N ARG A 119 14.26 -18.80 -2.21
CA ARG A 119 13.12 -19.23 -1.38
C ARG A 119 13.36 -20.59 -0.69
N LYS A 120 14.03 -21.52 -1.34
CA LYS A 120 14.38 -22.83 -0.75
C LYS A 120 15.37 -22.72 0.41
N LYS A 121 16.17 -21.65 0.49
CA LYS A 121 17.12 -21.41 1.59
C LYS A 121 16.44 -21.04 2.90
N TYR A 122 15.18 -20.57 2.85
CA TYR A 122 14.42 -20.27 4.06
C TYR A 122 13.71 -21.51 4.59
N PRO A 123 13.84 -21.84 5.88
CA PRO A 123 13.15 -22.96 6.48
C PRO A 123 11.62 -22.79 6.39
N PHE A 124 10.92 -23.91 6.39
CA PHE A 124 9.47 -23.92 6.42
C PHE A 124 9.00 -23.22 7.70
N GLY A 125 8.30 -22.09 7.55
CA GLY A 125 7.80 -21.30 8.68
C GLY A 125 7.39 -19.89 8.32
N TYR A 126 7.16 -19.08 9.35
CA TYR A 126 6.69 -17.70 9.23
C TYR A 126 7.50 -16.84 8.23
N MET A 127 8.82 -16.97 8.21
CA MET A 127 9.70 -16.22 7.29
C MET A 127 9.44 -16.55 5.83
N ARG A 128 9.13 -17.81 5.53
CA ARG A 128 8.80 -18.25 4.17
C ARG A 128 7.44 -17.70 3.71
N PHE A 129 6.47 -17.60 4.63
CA PHE A 129 5.17 -17.00 4.37
C PHE A 129 5.22 -15.47 4.35
N ARG A 130 6.06 -14.86 5.17
CA ARG A 130 6.22 -13.39 5.20
C ARG A 130 6.75 -12.82 3.88
N ASN A 131 7.52 -13.60 3.14
CA ASN A 131 8.12 -13.20 1.87
C ASN A 131 7.26 -13.62 0.65
N TRP A 132 6.02 -14.03 0.91
CA TRP A 132 4.98 -14.28 -0.12
C TRP A 132 4.19 -13.00 -0.43
#